data_a60ef59601fc2878c15b0332da40b8f5
#
_entry.id   a60ef59601fc2878c15b0332da40b8f5
#
_cell.length_a   1.000
_cell.length_b   1.000
_cell.length_c   1.000
_cell.angle_alpha   90.00
_cell.angle_beta   90.00
_cell.angle_gamma   90.00
#
_symmetry.space_group_name_H-M   'P 1'
#
loop_
_entity.id
_entity.type
_entity.pdbx_description
1 polymer ?
#
loop_
_entity_poly.entity_id
_entity_poly.type
_entity_poly.pdbx_seq_one_letter_code
_entity_poly.pdbx_strand_id
1 'polypeptide(L)'
;MSLFRYLLPLPLLALLPFANATAASKSFVGGGGMVRLSYASSLTPTRNFAGRPLMNSGWRQMWDGAPVGRGVGIVRFWEVAKPTDGQGQVTEMIQVGFSRSADVVATCGTAGMVLGHAKRLPNRMLGGHRWTVYTNGDAGMSQQVNATNFRSVINGACYAIDRVTYAVRAANPASRNAPTQAVAAARMDAILATIKVGGRR
;
A
#
# COMPACT_ATOMS: atom_id res chain seq x y z
N MET A 1 -18.24 6.56 72.52
CA MET A 1 -17.20 6.77 71.43
C MET A 1 -17.85 6.41 70.10
N SER A 2 -18.22 7.44 69.34
CA SER A 2 -19.00 7.30 68.10
C SER A 2 -18.07 7.49 66.90
N LEU A 3 -17.92 6.45 66.12
CA LEU A 3 -17.09 6.47 64.90
C LEU A 3 -17.92 6.92 63.69
N PHE A 4 -17.75 8.16 63.28
CA PHE A 4 -18.28 8.71 62.02
C PHE A 4 -17.46 8.15 60.84
N ARG A 5 -18.08 7.31 59.99
CA ARG A 5 -17.51 6.88 58.70
C ARG A 5 -17.84 7.92 57.66
N TYR A 6 -16.84 8.64 57.17
CA TYR A 6 -16.95 9.49 56.01
C TYR A 6 -16.91 8.61 54.71
N LEU A 7 -18.03 8.53 54.04
CA LEU A 7 -18.12 8.01 52.67
C LEU A 7 -17.78 9.15 51.71
N LEU A 8 -16.59 9.04 51.06
CA LEU A 8 -16.21 9.92 49.97
C LEU A 8 -16.96 9.49 48.70
N PRO A 9 -17.60 10.40 47.96
CA PRO A 9 -18.19 10.07 46.66
C PRO A 9 -17.10 9.88 45.62
N LEU A 10 -17.07 8.73 44.98
CA LEU A 10 -16.25 8.48 43.78
C LEU A 10 -16.74 9.36 42.62
N PRO A 11 -15.86 10.10 41.92
CA PRO A 11 -16.24 10.81 40.72
C PRO A 11 -16.55 9.81 39.59
N LEU A 12 -17.75 9.88 39.06
CA LEU A 12 -18.19 9.16 37.87
C LEU A 12 -17.43 9.72 36.68
N LEU A 13 -16.35 9.05 36.27
CA LEU A 13 -15.67 9.36 34.99
C LEU A 13 -16.64 9.06 33.83
N ALA A 14 -17.23 10.10 33.27
CA ALA A 14 -17.99 10.02 32.03
C ALA A 14 -17.07 9.63 30.91
N LEU A 15 -17.13 8.37 30.47
CA LEU A 15 -16.53 7.88 29.23
C LEU A 15 -17.25 8.57 28.07
N LEU A 16 -16.68 9.68 27.58
CA LEU A 16 -17.09 10.29 26.33
C LEU A 16 -16.78 9.30 25.20
N PRO A 17 -17.76 8.91 24.38
CA PRO A 17 -17.48 8.12 23.20
C PRO A 17 -16.65 8.99 22.23
N PHE A 18 -15.40 8.60 22.01
CA PHE A 18 -14.62 9.14 20.89
C PHE A 18 -15.36 8.72 19.61
N ALA A 19 -16.15 9.62 19.05
CA ALA A 19 -16.70 9.48 17.72
C ALA A 19 -15.51 9.47 16.74
N ASN A 20 -15.05 8.29 16.36
CA ASN A 20 -14.14 8.12 15.23
C ASN A 20 -14.89 8.66 14.00
N ALA A 21 -14.59 9.89 13.61
CA ALA A 21 -15.07 10.45 12.35
C ALA A 21 -14.55 9.53 11.24
N THR A 22 -15.41 8.67 10.75
CA THR A 22 -15.09 7.77 9.62
C THR A 22 -14.78 8.68 8.44
N ALA A 23 -13.52 8.75 8.03
CA ALA A 23 -13.11 9.54 6.88
C ALA A 23 -13.94 9.09 5.67
N ALA A 24 -14.52 10.06 4.94
CA ALA A 24 -15.33 9.78 3.76
C ALA A 24 -14.54 8.88 2.80
N SER A 25 -15.17 7.81 2.31
CA SER A 25 -14.55 6.84 1.41
C SER A 25 -15.20 6.88 0.04
N LYS A 26 -14.42 6.60 -1.00
CA LYS A 26 -14.85 6.43 -2.39
C LYS A 26 -14.56 5.01 -2.85
N SER A 27 -15.29 4.54 -3.87
CA SER A 27 -15.02 3.26 -4.51
C SER A 27 -14.32 3.48 -5.85
N PHE A 28 -13.45 2.55 -6.21
CA PHE A 28 -12.84 2.45 -7.53
C PHE A 28 -13.20 1.11 -8.16
N VAL A 29 -13.56 1.14 -9.44
CA VAL A 29 -13.75 -0.05 -10.26
C VAL A 29 -12.93 0.13 -11.54
N GLY A 30 -12.02 -0.79 -11.81
CA GLY A 30 -11.12 -0.72 -12.95
C GLY A 30 -10.90 -2.06 -13.65
N GLY A 31 -10.20 -2.00 -14.78
CA GLY A 31 -9.89 -3.21 -15.55
C GLY A 31 -11.14 -3.95 -16.07
N GLY A 32 -12.20 -3.23 -16.44
CA GLY A 32 -13.46 -3.88 -16.85
C GLY A 32 -14.16 -4.60 -15.70
N GLY A 33 -14.05 -4.10 -14.48
CA GLY A 33 -14.65 -4.72 -13.28
C GLY A 33 -13.75 -5.76 -12.58
N MET A 34 -12.57 -6.02 -13.11
CA MET A 34 -11.63 -7.01 -12.56
C MET A 34 -11.02 -6.59 -11.22
N VAL A 35 -10.96 -5.30 -10.92
CA VAL A 35 -10.45 -4.75 -9.67
C VAL A 35 -11.48 -3.81 -9.06
N ARG A 36 -11.77 -4.03 -7.79
CA ARG A 36 -12.61 -3.15 -6.96
C ARG A 36 -11.88 -2.87 -5.66
N LEU A 37 -11.96 -1.64 -5.18
CA LEU A 37 -11.38 -1.24 -3.89
C LEU A 37 -12.08 0.01 -3.36
N SER A 38 -11.88 0.29 -2.08
CA SER A 38 -12.29 1.55 -1.44
C SER A 38 -11.05 2.35 -1.03
N TYR A 39 -11.15 3.67 -1.04
CA TYR A 39 -10.06 4.57 -0.70
C TYR A 39 -10.57 5.85 -0.06
N ALA A 40 -9.73 6.53 0.71
CA ALA A 40 -10.06 7.81 1.34
C ALA A 40 -10.36 8.87 0.27
N SER A 41 -11.43 9.66 0.45
CA SER A 41 -11.88 10.67 -0.53
C SER A 41 -10.83 11.75 -0.85
N SER A 42 -9.83 11.94 0.02
CA SER A 42 -8.69 12.84 -0.17
C SER A 42 -7.66 12.32 -1.17
N LEU A 43 -7.67 11.03 -1.51
CA LEU A 43 -6.76 10.44 -2.47
C LEU A 43 -7.32 10.53 -3.89
N THR A 44 -6.42 10.62 -4.86
CA THR A 44 -6.77 10.63 -6.28
C THR A 44 -6.17 9.41 -6.96
N PRO A 45 -7.01 8.52 -7.56
CA PRO A 45 -6.51 7.42 -8.38
C PRO A 45 -5.84 7.94 -9.64
N THR A 46 -4.74 7.32 -10.04
CA THR A 46 -4.03 7.64 -11.28
C THR A 46 -3.74 6.39 -12.09
N ARG A 47 -3.58 6.56 -13.40
CA ARG A 47 -3.07 5.54 -14.32
C ARG A 47 -1.65 5.85 -14.81
N ASN A 48 -0.99 6.81 -14.20
CA ASN A 48 0.41 7.08 -14.48
C ASN A 48 1.29 6.08 -13.71
N PHE A 49 1.94 5.18 -14.45
CA PHE A 49 2.85 4.15 -13.96
C PHE A 49 4.31 4.47 -14.31
N ALA A 50 4.66 5.72 -14.50
CA ALA A 50 6.05 6.14 -14.66
C ALA A 50 6.89 5.70 -13.45
N GLY A 51 8.12 5.29 -13.72
CA GLY A 51 9.09 4.93 -12.70
C GLY A 51 9.59 6.13 -11.92
N ARG A 52 10.34 5.84 -10.87
CA ARG A 52 11.14 6.79 -10.07
C ARG A 52 12.53 6.19 -9.94
N PRO A 53 13.54 6.93 -9.50
CA PRO A 53 14.81 6.33 -9.13
C PRO A 53 14.60 5.13 -8.20
N LEU A 54 15.34 4.04 -8.40
CA LEU A 54 15.17 2.76 -7.72
C LEU A 54 13.81 2.05 -7.93
N MET A 55 12.95 2.58 -8.79
CA MET A 55 11.64 2.00 -9.10
C MET A 55 11.46 1.92 -10.61
N ASN A 56 11.09 0.76 -11.11
CA ASN A 56 10.78 0.61 -12.52
C ASN A 56 9.46 1.27 -12.92
N SER A 57 9.33 1.62 -14.18
CA SER A 57 8.04 1.93 -14.81
C SER A 57 7.23 0.66 -15.03
N GLY A 58 5.91 0.76 -14.99
CA GLY A 58 5.02 -0.30 -15.42
C GLY A 58 4.04 -0.79 -14.35
N TRP A 59 3.31 -1.82 -14.74
CA TRP A 59 2.12 -2.32 -14.04
C TRP A 59 2.43 -3.08 -12.74
N ARG A 60 3.67 -3.53 -12.56
CA ARG A 60 4.17 -4.18 -11.33
C ARG A 60 5.59 -3.72 -11.05
N GLN A 61 5.95 -3.72 -9.77
CA GLN A 61 7.34 -3.49 -9.35
C GLN A 61 8.16 -4.76 -9.54
N MET A 62 9.28 -4.63 -10.23
CA MET A 62 10.29 -5.65 -10.43
C MET A 62 11.63 -5.13 -9.90
N TRP A 63 12.56 -6.01 -9.61
CA TRP A 63 13.81 -5.71 -8.93
C TRP A 63 15.00 -6.21 -9.77
N ASP A 64 16.17 -5.66 -9.53
CA ASP A 64 17.44 -6.06 -10.16
C ASP A 64 17.40 -6.06 -11.70
N GLY A 65 16.70 -5.08 -12.28
CA GLY A 65 16.60 -4.99 -13.75
C GLY A 65 15.74 -6.05 -14.42
N ALA A 66 15.05 -6.89 -13.63
CA ALA A 66 14.16 -7.90 -14.20
C ALA A 66 13.06 -7.27 -15.05
N PRO A 67 12.71 -7.87 -16.20
CA PRO A 67 11.72 -7.31 -17.11
C PRO A 67 10.33 -7.31 -16.46
N VAL A 68 9.62 -6.19 -16.60
CA VAL A 68 8.25 -6.05 -16.10
C VAL A 68 7.29 -7.03 -16.78
N GLY A 69 7.59 -7.41 -18.03
CA GLY A 69 6.73 -8.24 -18.85
C GLY A 69 5.50 -7.50 -19.36
N ARG A 70 4.75 -8.13 -20.28
CA ARG A 70 3.51 -7.54 -20.82
C ARG A 70 2.44 -7.50 -19.74
N GLY A 71 1.78 -6.36 -19.58
CA GLY A 71 0.69 -6.22 -18.61
C GLY A 71 0.12 -4.81 -18.60
N VAL A 72 -0.93 -4.63 -17.81
CA VAL A 72 -1.70 -3.39 -17.73
C VAL A 72 -1.76 -2.93 -16.29
N GLY A 73 -1.33 -1.69 -16.03
CA GLY A 73 -1.60 -1.00 -14.78
C GLY A 73 -3.07 -0.58 -14.72
N ILE A 74 -3.73 -0.92 -13.63
CA ILE A 74 -5.15 -0.60 -13.43
C ILE A 74 -5.31 0.70 -12.68
N VAL A 75 -4.63 0.82 -11.55
CA VAL A 75 -4.69 1.99 -10.68
C VAL A 75 -3.45 2.11 -9.81
N ARG A 76 -3.04 3.33 -9.57
CA ARG A 76 -2.03 3.70 -8.57
C ARG A 76 -2.61 4.79 -7.70
N PHE A 77 -2.38 4.68 -6.39
CA PHE A 77 -2.54 5.76 -5.41
C PHE A 77 -1.18 6.08 -4.84
N TRP A 78 -0.96 7.34 -4.56
CA TRP A 78 0.26 7.78 -3.90
C TRP A 78 -0.02 9.04 -3.10
N GLU A 79 0.69 9.20 -2.01
CA GLU A 79 0.59 10.35 -1.12
C GLU A 79 1.98 10.74 -0.64
N VAL A 80 2.28 12.01 -0.76
CA VAL A 80 3.52 12.56 -0.21
C VAL A 80 3.28 12.83 1.26
N ALA A 81 4.10 12.21 2.10
CA ALA A 81 4.00 12.29 3.54
C ALA A 81 5.10 13.18 4.12
N LYS A 82 4.79 13.82 5.24
CA LYS A 82 5.77 14.52 6.07
C LYS A 82 6.48 13.49 6.95
N PRO A 83 7.82 13.33 6.84
CA PRO A 83 8.56 12.42 7.69
C PRO A 83 8.52 12.90 9.16
N THR A 84 8.63 11.96 10.08
CA THR A 84 8.61 12.25 11.53
C THR A 84 9.85 12.99 11.99
N ASP A 85 10.96 12.80 11.31
CA ASP A 85 12.26 13.47 11.58
C ASP A 85 12.38 14.87 10.94
N GLY A 86 11.37 15.27 10.16
CA GLY A 86 11.36 16.57 9.46
C GLY A 86 12.34 16.66 8.30
N GLN A 87 13.08 15.59 7.98
CA GLN A 87 14.08 15.57 6.91
C GLN A 87 13.60 14.77 5.69
N GLY A 88 13.72 15.37 4.51
CA GLY A 88 13.43 14.71 3.25
C GLY A 88 11.95 14.63 2.88
N GLN A 89 11.64 13.73 1.97
CA GLN A 89 10.30 13.47 1.46
C GLN A 89 10.04 11.96 1.46
N VAL A 90 8.89 11.56 1.97
CA VAL A 90 8.41 10.18 1.88
C VAL A 90 7.16 10.14 1.02
N THR A 91 7.11 9.20 0.09
CA THR A 91 5.92 8.90 -0.71
C THR A 91 5.44 7.50 -0.35
N GLU A 92 4.23 7.40 0.14
CA GLU A 92 3.53 6.14 0.33
C GLU A 92 2.69 5.84 -0.90
N MET A 93 2.76 4.62 -1.41
CA MET A 93 2.13 4.25 -2.68
C MET A 93 1.54 2.85 -2.61
N ILE A 94 0.44 2.65 -3.32
CA ILE A 94 -0.08 1.34 -3.68
C ILE A 94 -0.46 1.33 -5.16
N GLN A 95 -0.09 0.28 -5.87
CA GLN A 95 -0.49 0.08 -7.26
C GLN A 95 -1.05 -1.32 -7.47
N VAL A 96 -1.94 -1.43 -8.44
CA VAL A 96 -2.57 -2.68 -8.86
C VAL A 96 -2.47 -2.79 -10.38
N GLY A 97 -2.05 -3.95 -10.83
CA GLY A 97 -1.99 -4.28 -12.25
C GLY A 97 -2.20 -5.77 -12.50
N PHE A 98 -2.29 -6.15 -13.76
CA PHE A 98 -2.44 -7.54 -14.15
C PHE A 98 -1.83 -7.84 -15.53
N SER A 99 -1.60 -9.12 -15.80
CA SER A 99 -1.20 -9.64 -17.09
C SER A 99 -1.87 -10.96 -17.41
N ARG A 100 -2.17 -11.18 -18.69
CA ARG A 100 -2.63 -12.48 -19.22
C ARG A 100 -1.58 -13.13 -20.14
N SER A 101 -0.40 -12.54 -20.26
CA SER A 101 0.70 -13.10 -21.04
C SER A 101 1.16 -14.41 -20.40
N ALA A 102 1.25 -15.47 -21.17
CA ALA A 102 1.51 -16.81 -20.66
C ALA A 102 2.83 -16.91 -19.90
N ASP A 103 3.88 -16.25 -20.38
CA ASP A 103 5.19 -16.14 -19.74
C ASP A 103 5.12 -15.46 -18.37
N VAL A 104 4.32 -14.38 -18.26
CA VAL A 104 4.10 -13.65 -17.01
C VAL A 104 3.25 -14.46 -16.04
N VAL A 105 2.23 -15.17 -16.52
CA VAL A 105 1.38 -16.02 -15.68
C VAL A 105 2.20 -17.18 -15.12
N ALA A 106 3.03 -17.83 -15.92
CA ALA A 106 3.89 -18.94 -15.52
C ALA A 106 4.89 -18.54 -14.41
N THR A 107 5.37 -17.29 -14.44
CA THR A 107 6.37 -16.79 -13.49
C THR A 107 5.80 -15.80 -12.46
N CYS A 108 4.47 -15.71 -12.34
CA CYS A 108 3.78 -14.67 -11.58
C CYS A 108 4.26 -14.53 -10.13
N GLY A 109 4.48 -15.64 -9.45
CA GLY A 109 4.86 -15.68 -8.04
C GLY A 109 6.36 -15.61 -7.77
N THR A 110 7.21 -15.62 -8.81
CA THR A 110 8.66 -15.79 -8.62
C THR A 110 9.51 -14.79 -9.40
N ALA A 111 9.06 -14.29 -10.56
CA ALA A 111 9.87 -13.45 -11.40
C ALA A 111 10.20 -12.10 -10.75
N GLY A 112 11.48 -11.74 -10.77
CA GLY A 112 12.01 -10.48 -10.25
C GLY A 112 11.99 -10.35 -8.73
N MET A 113 11.75 -11.45 -7.99
CA MET A 113 11.70 -11.48 -6.54
C MET A 113 12.88 -12.25 -5.92
N VAL A 114 13.80 -12.75 -6.73
CA VAL A 114 14.74 -13.80 -6.30
C VAL A 114 16.14 -13.27 -6.01
N LEU A 115 16.47 -12.04 -6.38
CA LEU A 115 17.85 -11.56 -6.29
C LEU A 115 18.09 -10.74 -5.02
N GLY A 116 19.05 -11.19 -4.26
CA GLY A 116 19.82 -10.53 -3.18
C GLY A 116 19.03 -10.00 -1.98
N HIS A 117 17.93 -9.32 -2.15
CA HIS A 117 17.25 -8.57 -1.09
C HIS A 117 15.77 -8.95 -0.90
N ALA A 118 15.20 -9.78 -1.77
CA ALA A 118 13.82 -10.20 -1.63
C ALA A 118 13.66 -11.26 -0.54
N LYS A 119 12.85 -10.95 0.47
CA LYS A 119 12.46 -11.91 1.51
C LYS A 119 11.03 -12.37 1.27
N ARG A 120 10.85 -13.68 1.08
CA ARG A 120 9.52 -14.28 1.03
C ARG A 120 8.86 -14.24 2.41
N LEU A 121 7.63 -13.79 2.47
CA LEU A 121 6.78 -13.80 3.66
C LEU A 121 5.74 -14.94 3.57
N PRO A 122 5.08 -15.30 4.69
CA PRO A 122 3.91 -16.15 4.65
C PRO A 122 2.86 -15.65 3.67
N ASN A 123 2.20 -16.57 2.96
CA ASN A 123 1.11 -16.21 2.08
C ASN A 123 0.00 -15.49 2.84
N ARG A 124 -0.66 -14.54 2.19
CA ARG A 124 -1.78 -13.79 2.77
C ARG A 124 -3.06 -14.01 1.96
N MET A 125 -4.18 -13.96 2.65
CA MET A 125 -5.50 -13.93 2.02
C MET A 125 -5.93 -12.49 1.84
N LEU A 126 -6.20 -12.07 0.59
CA LEU A 126 -6.74 -10.74 0.27
C LEU A 126 -7.86 -10.91 -0.75
N GLY A 127 -9.01 -10.31 -0.50
CA GLY A 127 -10.15 -10.36 -1.41
C GLY A 127 -10.65 -11.78 -1.73
N GLY A 128 -10.47 -12.74 -0.82
CA GLY A 128 -10.84 -14.14 -1.02
C GLY A 128 -9.81 -14.99 -1.78
N HIS A 129 -8.67 -14.44 -2.16
CA HIS A 129 -7.61 -15.13 -2.89
C HIS A 129 -6.33 -15.25 -2.07
N ARG A 130 -5.56 -16.33 -2.31
CA ARG A 130 -4.25 -16.55 -1.71
C ARG A 130 -3.17 -15.83 -2.51
N TRP A 131 -2.34 -15.04 -1.83
CA TRP A 131 -1.26 -14.26 -2.42
C TRP A 131 0.09 -14.72 -1.92
N THR A 132 1.02 -14.91 -2.85
CA THR A 132 2.45 -14.98 -2.54
C THR A 132 2.93 -13.58 -2.21
N VAL A 133 3.67 -13.44 -1.11
CA VAL A 133 4.10 -12.14 -0.59
C VAL A 133 5.61 -12.10 -0.46
N TYR A 134 6.19 -10.97 -0.89
CA TYR A 134 7.60 -10.67 -0.72
C TYR A 134 7.77 -9.27 -0.13
N THR A 135 8.78 -9.09 0.70
CA THR A 135 9.35 -7.76 0.95
C THR A 135 10.61 -7.60 0.14
N ASN A 136 10.86 -6.40 -0.32
CA ASN A 136 12.03 -6.04 -1.08
C ASN A 136 12.39 -4.59 -0.83
N GLY A 137 13.65 -4.22 -1.08
CA GLY A 137 14.08 -2.85 -0.91
C GLY A 137 15.39 -2.60 -1.63
N ASP A 138 15.65 -1.33 -1.89
CA ASP A 138 16.89 -0.84 -2.47
C ASP A 138 17.21 0.54 -1.93
N ALA A 139 18.50 0.91 -1.90
CA ALA A 139 18.93 2.21 -1.43
C ALA A 139 20.16 2.69 -2.20
N GLY A 140 20.17 3.96 -2.58
CA GLY A 140 21.29 4.60 -3.26
C GLY A 140 21.10 6.09 -3.44
N MET A 141 22.19 6.86 -3.49
CA MET A 141 22.20 8.29 -3.80
C MET A 141 21.16 9.12 -3.00
N SER A 142 21.12 8.92 -1.69
CA SER A 142 20.15 9.56 -0.78
C SER A 142 18.68 9.16 -0.99
N GLN A 143 18.44 8.06 -1.68
CA GLN A 143 17.12 7.53 -1.93
C GLN A 143 16.99 6.13 -1.34
N GLN A 144 15.78 5.76 -0.93
CA GLN A 144 15.45 4.43 -0.43
C GLN A 144 14.07 4.04 -0.91
N VAL A 145 13.92 2.80 -1.30
CA VAL A 145 12.64 2.20 -1.62
C VAL A 145 12.46 0.92 -0.81
N ASN A 146 11.29 0.76 -0.23
CA ASN A 146 10.86 -0.49 0.41
C ASN A 146 9.50 -0.87 -0.15
N ALA A 147 9.31 -2.15 -0.43
CA ALA A 147 8.04 -2.63 -0.96
C ALA A 147 7.61 -3.94 -0.34
N THR A 148 6.29 -4.11 -0.26
CA THR A 148 5.63 -5.40 -0.09
C THR A 148 4.90 -5.73 -1.39
N ASN A 149 5.31 -6.82 -2.01
CA ASN A 149 4.82 -7.25 -3.32
C ASN A 149 3.90 -8.46 -3.15
N PHE A 150 2.67 -8.35 -3.62
CA PHE A 150 1.67 -9.43 -3.61
C PHE A 150 1.46 -9.93 -5.04
N ARG A 151 1.51 -11.24 -5.24
CA ARG A 151 1.36 -11.89 -6.54
C ARG A 151 0.39 -13.05 -6.43
N SER A 152 -0.54 -13.14 -7.36
CA SER A 152 -1.50 -14.25 -7.44
C SER A 152 -1.94 -14.51 -8.86
N VAL A 153 -2.13 -15.77 -9.22
CA VAL A 153 -2.78 -16.16 -10.48
C VAL A 153 -4.26 -16.41 -10.19
N ILE A 154 -5.12 -15.60 -10.78
CA ILE A 154 -6.57 -15.66 -10.58
C ILE A 154 -7.23 -15.64 -11.95
N ASN A 155 -8.06 -16.68 -12.25
CA ASN A 155 -8.75 -16.81 -13.53
C ASN A 155 -7.83 -16.67 -14.75
N GLY A 156 -6.66 -17.32 -14.70
CA GLY A 156 -5.68 -17.31 -15.80
C GLY A 156 -4.95 -15.97 -16.01
N ALA A 157 -4.99 -15.06 -15.07
CA ALA A 157 -4.23 -13.83 -15.11
C ALA A 157 -3.34 -13.68 -13.87
N CYS A 158 -2.14 -13.17 -14.06
CA CYS A 158 -1.25 -12.76 -12.99
C CYS A 158 -1.67 -11.38 -12.50
N TYR A 159 -2.06 -11.27 -11.26
CA TYR A 159 -2.30 -10.00 -10.58
C TYR A 159 -1.12 -9.61 -9.71
N ALA A 160 -0.81 -8.34 -9.71
CA ALA A 160 0.21 -7.72 -8.88
C ALA A 160 -0.37 -6.57 -8.07
N ILE A 161 -0.10 -6.58 -6.77
CA ILE A 161 -0.31 -5.44 -5.88
C ILE A 161 1.05 -5.09 -5.29
N ASP A 162 1.48 -3.85 -5.41
CA ASP A 162 2.72 -3.37 -4.83
C ASP A 162 2.43 -2.22 -3.86
N ARG A 163 2.72 -2.45 -2.60
CA ARG A 163 2.71 -1.47 -1.52
C ARG A 163 4.13 -0.96 -1.35
N VAL A 164 4.36 0.32 -1.60
CA VAL A 164 5.72 0.89 -1.70
C VAL A 164 5.84 2.13 -0.83
N THR A 165 6.93 2.22 -0.10
CA THR A 165 7.44 3.42 0.56
C THR A 165 8.69 3.88 -0.18
N TYR A 166 8.68 5.09 -0.72
CA TYR A 166 9.82 5.72 -1.39
C TYR A 166 10.24 6.96 -0.61
N ALA A 167 11.48 7.00 -0.17
CA ALA A 167 12.03 8.09 0.60
C ALA A 167 13.20 8.76 -0.14
N VAL A 168 13.26 10.09 -0.07
CA VAL A 168 14.38 10.91 -0.55
C VAL A 168 14.90 11.75 0.61
N ARG A 169 16.17 11.63 0.95
CA ARG A 169 16.80 12.50 1.93
C ARG A 169 17.05 13.89 1.33
N ALA A 170 16.90 14.93 2.14
CA ALA A 170 17.25 16.32 1.80
C ALA A 170 16.57 16.92 0.56
N ALA A 171 15.45 16.38 0.09
CA ALA A 171 14.61 17.12 -0.85
C ALA A 171 13.63 17.99 -0.06
N ASN A 172 13.38 19.19 -0.54
CA ASN A 172 12.48 20.22 -0.02
C ASN A 172 11.47 19.75 1.03
N PRO A 173 11.34 20.39 2.19
CA PRO A 173 10.41 19.95 3.23
C PRO A 173 9.02 19.78 2.61
N ALA A 174 8.41 18.64 2.89
CA ALA A 174 7.05 18.34 2.48
C ALA A 174 6.11 19.52 2.85
N SER A 175 5.13 19.78 2.02
CA SER A 175 4.12 20.82 2.26
C SER A 175 3.69 20.84 3.73
N ARG A 176 3.46 22.02 4.30
CA ARG A 176 3.02 22.18 5.71
C ARG A 176 1.75 21.39 6.01
N ASN A 177 0.93 21.12 5.01
CA ASN A 177 -0.34 20.39 5.11
C ASN A 177 -0.22 18.90 4.76
N ALA A 178 0.98 18.38 4.49
CA ALA A 178 1.15 16.96 4.20
C ALA A 178 0.85 16.11 5.46
N PRO A 179 0.20 14.94 5.31
CA PRO A 179 -0.02 14.01 6.40
C PRO A 179 1.30 13.48 6.92
N THR A 180 1.31 13.00 8.16
CA THR A 180 2.46 12.22 8.66
C THR A 180 2.63 10.95 7.85
N GLN A 181 3.84 10.38 7.87
CA GLN A 181 4.11 9.10 7.20
C GLN A 181 3.19 8.00 7.71
N ALA A 182 2.95 7.92 9.01
CA ALA A 182 2.06 6.92 9.60
C ALA A 182 0.63 7.02 9.06
N VAL A 183 0.11 8.24 8.91
CA VAL A 183 -1.24 8.47 8.36
C VAL A 183 -1.30 8.09 6.88
N ALA A 184 -0.31 8.48 6.08
CA ALA A 184 -0.26 8.13 4.66
C ALA A 184 -0.12 6.60 4.48
N ALA A 185 0.74 5.94 5.26
CA ALA A 185 0.89 4.50 5.28
C ALA A 185 -0.43 3.80 5.62
N ALA A 186 -1.12 4.22 6.68
CA ALA A 186 -2.40 3.65 7.09
C ALA A 186 -3.47 3.77 5.99
N ARG A 187 -3.49 4.86 5.23
CA ARG A 187 -4.41 5.01 4.08
C ARG A 187 -4.12 4.00 2.98
N MET A 188 -2.86 3.75 2.65
CA MET A 188 -2.49 2.73 1.67
C MET A 188 -2.84 1.31 2.17
N ASP A 189 -2.64 1.03 3.44
CA ASP A 189 -3.00 -0.25 4.05
C ASP A 189 -4.52 -0.46 4.10
N ALA A 190 -5.30 0.61 4.33
CA ALA A 190 -6.75 0.57 4.22
C ALA A 190 -7.22 0.24 2.80
N ILE A 191 -6.58 0.80 1.75
CA ILE A 191 -6.85 0.42 0.37
C ILE A 191 -6.56 -1.07 0.18
N LEU A 192 -5.37 -1.54 0.59
CA LEU A 192 -4.95 -2.93 0.46
C LEU A 192 -5.97 -3.90 1.06
N ALA A 193 -6.51 -3.57 2.23
CA ALA A 193 -7.49 -4.39 2.94
C ALA A 193 -8.83 -4.55 2.18
N THR A 194 -9.17 -3.61 1.30
CA THR A 194 -10.43 -3.62 0.55
C THR A 194 -10.32 -4.15 -0.88
N ILE A 195 -9.09 -4.42 -1.35
CA ILE A 195 -8.87 -4.86 -2.74
C ILE A 195 -9.54 -6.21 -2.98
N LYS A 196 -10.39 -6.23 -4.00
CA LYS A 196 -10.99 -7.44 -4.59
C LYS A 196 -10.60 -7.53 -6.05
N VAL A 197 -10.11 -8.69 -6.47
CA VAL A 197 -9.68 -8.94 -7.85
C VAL A 197 -10.42 -10.15 -8.43
N GLY A 198 -10.41 -10.30 -9.75
CA GLY A 198 -11.01 -11.45 -10.41
C GLY A 198 -12.55 -11.39 -10.51
N GLY A 199 -13.13 -10.20 -10.48
CA GLY A 199 -14.58 -10.01 -10.75
C GLY A 199 -15.01 -10.69 -12.05
N ARG A 200 -16.29 -11.10 -12.14
CA ARG A 200 -16.86 -11.81 -13.28
C ARG A 200 -16.59 -11.05 -14.59
N ARG A 201 -16.29 -11.83 -15.62
CA ARG A 201 -16.34 -11.38 -17.01
C ARG A 201 -17.75 -10.98 -17.39
#